data_a22088dfebe6693e3dc33a01d6d1cdb2
#
_entry.id   a22088dfebe6693e3dc33a01d6d1cdb2
#
_cell.length_a   1.000
_cell.length_b   1.000
_cell.length_c   1.000
_cell.angle_alpha   90.00
_cell.angle_beta   90.00
_cell.angle_gamma   90.00
#
_symmetry.space_group_name_H-M   'P 1'
#
loop_
_entity.id
_entity.type
_entity.pdbx_description
1 polymer ?
#
loop_
_entity_poly.entity_id
_entity_poly.type
_entity_poly.pdbx_seq_one_letter_code
_entity_poly.pdbx_strand_id
1 'polypeptide(L)'
;MTFARPWLLLIGLLLPAWLWWRSRRRPTPVRIADGVVAQGAAGRRWMAASPLGCRCLTLAALVLAAAGPRLPGDRTSVKRAGISIVITIDVSSSMLAEDFAPSNRLEVAKRQAIGFIRGREADRIGLVAFAGEALTQVPITLDYAVLERAVLDLRIGALDDGTAIGSGLATAVNRLRRVKSTSKVVLLLTDGENNRGAIDPRTAAEAAAAMGVKVYTIGVGTDGEARIPTGRGLSGYRYEMLPVRIDEALLTDIATKTGGRYFRAKDSDALSRIFTQIDRLERSEVETIRYRSADESTRPMLVVALTLLVAELLTAATISRRAV
;
A
#
# COMPACT_ATOMS: atom_id res chain seq x y z
N MET A 1 10.62 -26.14 -6.16
CA MET A 1 9.21 -26.31 -6.60
C MET A 1 8.40 -26.72 -5.37
N THR A 2 7.34 -25.99 -5.06
CA THR A 2 6.40 -26.34 -3.99
C THR A 2 5.06 -26.66 -4.62
N PHE A 3 4.27 -27.52 -3.99
CA PHE A 3 2.93 -27.85 -4.45
C PHE A 3 1.87 -27.17 -3.61
N ALA A 4 0.79 -26.70 -4.24
CA ALA A 4 -0.34 -26.07 -3.54
C ALA A 4 -1.07 -27.07 -2.63
N ARG A 5 -1.20 -28.32 -3.11
CA ARG A 5 -1.92 -29.41 -2.43
C ARG A 5 -1.12 -30.71 -2.47
N PRO A 6 -0.02 -30.80 -1.67
CA PRO A 6 0.89 -31.95 -1.74
C PRO A 6 0.22 -33.30 -1.42
N TRP A 7 -0.86 -33.29 -0.63
CA TRP A 7 -1.63 -34.49 -0.29
C TRP A 7 -2.28 -35.18 -1.51
N LEU A 8 -2.54 -34.44 -2.60
CA LEU A 8 -3.08 -35.03 -3.85
C LEU A 8 -2.06 -35.94 -4.54
N LEU A 9 -0.77 -35.76 -4.29
CA LEU A 9 0.27 -36.68 -4.82
C LEU A 9 0.14 -38.10 -4.24
N LEU A 10 -0.47 -38.24 -3.05
CA LEU A 10 -0.75 -39.56 -2.46
C LEU A 10 -1.75 -40.37 -3.31
N ILE A 11 -2.64 -39.70 -4.06
CA ILE A 11 -3.54 -40.37 -5.02
C ILE A 11 -2.73 -41.02 -6.13
N GLY A 12 -1.59 -40.42 -6.52
CA GLY A 12 -0.66 -41.02 -7.49
C GLY A 12 -0.12 -42.39 -7.07
N LEU A 13 -0.01 -42.66 -5.77
CA LEU A 13 0.41 -43.95 -5.24
C LEU A 13 -0.65 -45.08 -5.46
N LEU A 14 -1.88 -44.71 -5.71
CA LEU A 14 -2.94 -45.66 -6.06
C LEU A 14 -2.77 -46.20 -7.49
N LEU A 15 -2.07 -45.53 -8.39
CA LEU A 15 -1.81 -45.94 -9.77
C LEU A 15 -1.04 -47.26 -9.85
N PRO A 16 0.11 -47.46 -9.17
CA PRO A 16 0.78 -48.77 -9.19
C PRO A 16 -0.03 -49.88 -8.52
N ALA A 17 -0.80 -49.55 -7.48
CA ALA A 17 -1.68 -50.50 -6.82
C ALA A 17 -2.83 -50.97 -7.79
N TRP A 18 -3.39 -50.02 -8.54
CA TRP A 18 -4.39 -50.32 -9.55
C TRP A 18 -3.84 -51.16 -10.74
N LEU A 19 -2.62 -50.83 -11.21
CA LEU A 19 -1.90 -51.58 -12.23
C LEU A 19 -1.60 -53.03 -11.76
N TRP A 20 -1.15 -53.17 -10.53
CA TRP A 20 -0.89 -54.47 -9.92
C TRP A 20 -2.18 -55.31 -9.79
N TRP A 21 -3.28 -54.72 -9.31
CA TRP A 21 -4.57 -55.38 -9.23
C TRP A 21 -5.11 -55.77 -10.63
N ARG A 22 -4.98 -54.93 -11.62
CA ARG A 22 -5.35 -55.19 -13.00
C ARG A 22 -4.47 -56.28 -13.63
N SER A 23 -3.21 -56.34 -13.35
CA SER A 23 -2.29 -57.37 -13.84
C SER A 23 -2.62 -58.77 -13.31
N ARG A 24 -3.24 -58.84 -12.13
CA ARG A 24 -3.72 -60.09 -11.54
C ARG A 24 -5.04 -60.61 -12.15
N ARG A 25 -5.82 -59.70 -12.69
CA ARG A 25 -7.02 -60.09 -13.46
C ARG A 25 -6.58 -60.50 -14.85
N ARG A 26 -6.18 -61.76 -15.03
CA ARG A 26 -5.87 -62.30 -16.35
C ARG A 26 -7.15 -62.22 -17.24
N PRO A 27 -7.11 -61.60 -18.44
CA PRO A 27 -8.20 -61.76 -19.39
C PRO A 27 -8.26 -63.26 -19.74
N THR A 28 -9.44 -63.87 -19.59
CA THR A 28 -9.66 -65.22 -20.07
C THR A 28 -9.33 -65.24 -21.56
N PRO A 29 -8.40 -66.11 -22.02
CA PRO A 29 -8.11 -66.16 -23.44
C PRO A 29 -9.36 -66.67 -24.18
N VAL A 30 -9.96 -65.83 -25.00
CA VAL A 30 -10.96 -66.26 -25.96
C VAL A 30 -10.23 -67.13 -26.97
N ARG A 31 -10.40 -68.45 -26.88
CA ARG A 31 -9.93 -69.38 -27.90
C ARG A 31 -10.75 -69.18 -29.16
N ILE A 32 -10.17 -68.43 -30.09
CA ILE A 32 -10.66 -68.46 -31.49
C ILE A 32 -10.05 -69.73 -32.09
N ALA A 33 -10.92 -70.68 -32.40
CA ALA A 33 -10.55 -71.91 -33.07
C ALA A 33 -10.29 -71.60 -34.53
N ASP A 34 -9.07 -71.24 -34.89
CA ASP A 34 -8.50 -71.37 -36.22
C ASP A 34 -7.00 -71.19 -36.12
N GLY A 35 -6.31 -72.32 -36.50
CA GLY A 35 -4.83 -72.44 -36.37
C GLY A 35 -4.05 -71.65 -37.42
N VAL A 36 -3.89 -70.38 -37.20
CA VAL A 36 -2.87 -69.59 -37.89
C VAL A 36 -1.82 -69.19 -36.83
N VAL A 37 -0.69 -69.82 -36.86
CA VAL A 37 0.49 -69.50 -36.04
C VAL A 37 0.97 -68.11 -36.39
N ALA A 38 0.65 -67.13 -35.58
CA ALA A 38 1.11 -65.74 -35.75
C ALA A 38 2.59 -65.65 -35.34
N GLN A 39 3.48 -65.77 -36.32
CA GLN A 39 4.87 -65.29 -36.22
C GLN A 39 4.82 -63.75 -36.15
N GLY A 40 5.00 -63.16 -34.94
CA GLY A 40 4.98 -61.72 -34.72
C GLY A 40 4.53 -61.32 -33.32
N ALA A 41 4.62 -62.22 -32.34
CA ALA A 41 4.06 -62.03 -31.00
C ALA A 41 4.68 -60.87 -30.18
N ALA A 42 5.88 -60.43 -30.49
CA ALA A 42 6.56 -59.35 -29.75
C ALA A 42 6.01 -57.95 -30.08
N GLY A 43 5.84 -57.61 -31.37
CA GLY A 43 5.31 -56.33 -31.79
C GLY A 43 3.84 -56.12 -31.43
N ARG A 44 3.05 -57.21 -31.46
CA ARG A 44 1.61 -57.19 -31.11
C ARG A 44 1.36 -56.95 -29.62
N ARG A 45 2.27 -57.39 -28.74
CA ARG A 45 2.22 -57.15 -27.28
C ARG A 45 2.46 -55.66 -26.96
N TRP A 46 3.36 -55.01 -27.66
CA TRP A 46 3.65 -53.57 -27.48
C TRP A 46 2.48 -52.72 -27.94
N MET A 47 1.85 -53.03 -29.08
CA MET A 47 0.65 -52.35 -29.56
C MET A 47 -0.55 -52.52 -28.60
N ALA A 48 -0.72 -53.68 -28.00
CA ALA A 48 -1.77 -53.92 -27.03
C ALA A 48 -1.55 -53.23 -25.65
N ALA A 49 -0.30 -52.91 -25.31
CA ALA A 49 0.08 -52.21 -24.08
C ALA A 49 0.07 -50.68 -24.22
N SER A 50 0.09 -50.15 -25.47
CA SER A 50 0.17 -48.71 -25.73
C SER A 50 -0.97 -47.87 -25.14
N PRO A 51 -2.27 -48.27 -25.22
CA PRO A 51 -3.36 -47.49 -24.64
C PRO A 51 -3.31 -47.47 -23.10
N LEU A 52 -2.80 -48.56 -22.48
CA LEU A 52 -2.63 -48.61 -21.03
C LEU A 52 -1.51 -47.66 -20.55
N GLY A 53 -0.40 -47.58 -21.30
CA GLY A 53 0.67 -46.66 -21.05
C GLY A 53 0.23 -45.20 -21.15
N CYS A 54 -0.48 -44.85 -22.22
CA CYS A 54 -1.07 -43.52 -22.39
C CYS A 54 -2.03 -43.14 -21.23
N ARG A 55 -2.87 -44.07 -20.80
CA ARG A 55 -3.80 -43.88 -19.68
C ARG A 55 -3.10 -43.59 -18.36
N CYS A 56 -2.03 -44.34 -18.06
CA CYS A 56 -1.23 -44.08 -16.86
C CYS A 56 -0.56 -42.72 -16.89
N LEU A 57 -0.02 -42.29 -18.02
CA LEU A 57 0.58 -40.98 -18.22
C LEU A 57 -0.46 -39.85 -18.10
N THR A 58 -1.64 -40.01 -18.65
CA THR A 58 -2.75 -39.05 -18.53
C THR A 58 -3.18 -38.87 -17.09
N LEU A 59 -3.37 -39.99 -16.36
CA LEU A 59 -3.74 -39.94 -14.93
C LEU A 59 -2.64 -39.30 -14.09
N ALA A 60 -1.38 -39.63 -14.34
CA ALA A 60 -0.25 -39.00 -13.64
C ALA A 60 -0.18 -37.50 -13.90
N ALA A 61 -0.37 -37.06 -15.15
CA ALA A 61 -0.40 -35.65 -15.52
C ALA A 61 -1.58 -34.91 -14.86
N LEU A 62 -2.77 -35.53 -14.75
CA LEU A 62 -3.91 -34.95 -14.04
C LEU A 62 -3.68 -34.83 -12.55
N VAL A 63 -3.07 -35.83 -11.91
CA VAL A 63 -2.71 -35.77 -10.49
C VAL A 63 -1.69 -34.64 -10.24
N LEU A 64 -0.67 -34.53 -11.10
CA LEU A 64 0.31 -33.44 -11.04
C LEU A 64 -0.35 -32.06 -11.25
N ALA A 65 -1.26 -31.95 -12.21
CA ALA A 65 -2.02 -30.71 -12.44
C ALA A 65 -2.90 -30.34 -11.23
N ALA A 66 -3.57 -31.33 -10.62
CA ALA A 66 -4.39 -31.13 -9.42
C ALA A 66 -3.57 -30.77 -8.18
N ALA A 67 -2.34 -31.30 -8.06
CA ALA A 67 -1.40 -30.96 -6.98
C ALA A 67 -0.95 -29.49 -7.06
N GLY A 68 -1.12 -28.81 -8.19
CA GLY A 68 -0.84 -27.40 -8.41
C GLY A 68 0.63 -27.06 -8.20
N PRO A 69 1.52 -27.37 -9.14
CA PRO A 69 2.91 -27.00 -9.03
C PRO A 69 3.07 -25.47 -9.04
N ARG A 70 3.75 -24.97 -8.02
CA ARG A 70 4.07 -23.54 -7.90
C ARG A 70 5.46 -23.31 -8.47
N LEU A 71 5.52 -22.67 -9.62
CA LEU A 71 6.75 -22.14 -10.14
C LEU A 71 7.08 -20.85 -9.39
N PRO A 72 8.35 -20.58 -9.04
CA PRO A 72 8.72 -19.30 -8.49
C PRO A 72 8.42 -18.22 -9.53
N GLY A 73 7.26 -17.58 -9.39
CA GLY A 73 6.85 -16.48 -10.26
C GLY A 73 7.74 -15.27 -10.03
N ASP A 74 8.14 -14.62 -11.11
CA ASP A 74 8.97 -13.42 -11.10
C ASP A 74 8.16 -12.15 -10.78
N ARG A 75 6.87 -12.30 -10.43
CA ARG A 75 6.01 -11.18 -10.05
C ARG A 75 6.22 -10.82 -8.59
N THR A 76 7.15 -9.93 -8.35
CA THR A 76 7.33 -9.26 -7.07
C THR A 76 6.24 -8.20 -6.95
N SER A 77 5.11 -8.52 -6.34
CA SER A 77 4.14 -7.49 -5.97
C SER A 77 4.68 -6.77 -4.73
N VAL A 78 5.22 -5.60 -4.94
CA VAL A 78 5.63 -4.69 -3.87
C VAL A 78 4.36 -4.01 -3.37
N LYS A 79 3.75 -4.55 -2.32
CA LYS A 79 2.75 -3.79 -1.56
C LYS A 79 3.50 -2.77 -0.71
N ARG A 80 3.53 -1.52 -1.14
CA ARG A 80 3.92 -0.42 -0.27
C ARG A 80 2.83 -0.30 0.80
N ALA A 81 3.16 -0.60 2.03
CA ALA A 81 2.27 -0.27 3.14
C ALA A 81 2.32 1.25 3.30
N GLY A 82 1.23 1.93 2.91
CA GLY A 82 1.12 3.38 3.08
C GLY A 82 1.17 3.77 4.56
N ILE A 83 1.71 4.95 4.85
CA ILE A 83 1.69 5.58 6.17
C ILE A 83 0.42 6.40 6.35
N SER A 84 0.15 6.80 7.60
CA SER A 84 -0.97 7.69 7.91
C SER A 84 -0.46 9.03 8.39
N ILE A 85 -0.85 10.08 7.68
CA ILE A 85 -0.37 11.44 7.87
C ILE A 85 -1.56 12.35 8.22
N VAL A 86 -1.40 13.24 9.19
CA VAL A 86 -2.31 14.36 9.38
C VAL A 86 -1.54 15.65 9.15
N ILE A 87 -1.97 16.41 8.15
CA ILE A 87 -1.47 17.75 7.90
C ILE A 87 -2.27 18.71 8.80
N THR A 88 -1.58 19.46 9.64
CA THR A 88 -2.16 20.37 10.62
C THR A 88 -1.67 21.76 10.30
N ILE A 89 -2.55 22.63 9.79
CA ILE A 89 -2.21 23.94 9.26
C ILE A 89 -2.80 25.03 10.15
N ASP A 90 -1.95 25.96 10.55
CA ASP A 90 -2.34 27.20 11.22
C ASP A 90 -3.09 28.10 10.24
N VAL A 91 -4.27 28.59 10.65
CA VAL A 91 -5.07 29.56 9.91
C VAL A 91 -5.36 30.81 10.73
N SER A 92 -4.48 31.14 11.68
CA SER A 92 -4.50 32.39 12.47
C SER A 92 -4.20 33.60 11.57
N SER A 93 -4.51 34.79 12.07
CA SER A 93 -4.33 36.06 11.34
C SER A 93 -2.87 36.35 10.97
N SER A 94 -1.89 35.86 11.75
CA SER A 94 -0.46 35.97 11.44
C SER A 94 -0.07 35.30 10.13
N MET A 95 -0.76 34.23 9.71
CA MET A 95 -0.55 33.55 8.44
C MET A 95 -0.90 34.40 7.20
N LEU A 96 -1.50 35.59 7.39
CA LEU A 96 -1.67 36.60 6.33
C LEU A 96 -0.39 37.38 6.04
N ALA A 97 0.66 37.24 6.82
CA ALA A 97 1.92 37.95 6.62
C ALA A 97 2.46 37.73 5.20
N GLU A 98 2.89 38.82 4.55
CA GLU A 98 3.35 38.85 3.16
C GLU A 98 4.89 38.79 3.07
N ASP A 99 5.54 38.00 3.91
CA ASP A 99 6.99 37.81 3.91
C ASP A 99 7.46 36.66 3.00
N PHE A 100 6.51 35.96 2.35
CA PHE A 100 6.75 34.93 1.34
C PHE A 100 6.35 35.41 -0.07
N ALA A 101 6.93 36.51 -0.52
CA ALA A 101 6.61 37.07 -1.85
C ALA A 101 6.53 36.01 -2.97
N PRO A 102 5.54 36.09 -3.88
CA PRO A 102 4.50 37.08 -4.03
C PRO A 102 3.20 36.79 -3.26
N SER A 103 3.19 35.84 -2.34
CA SER A 103 2.00 35.37 -1.62
C SER A 103 2.19 35.47 -0.11
N ASN A 104 1.11 35.36 0.66
CA ASN A 104 1.16 35.23 2.11
C ASN A 104 1.56 33.80 2.54
N ARG A 105 1.86 33.63 3.83
CA ARG A 105 2.32 32.36 4.42
C ARG A 105 1.30 31.23 4.21
N LEU A 106 0.00 31.50 4.39
CA LEU A 106 -1.05 30.49 4.22
C LEU A 106 -1.11 29.98 2.78
N GLU A 107 -1.08 30.87 1.79
CA GLU A 107 -1.15 30.46 0.39
C GLU A 107 0.09 29.67 -0.04
N VAL A 108 1.26 29.97 0.53
CA VAL A 108 2.46 29.15 0.30
C VAL A 108 2.31 27.79 0.98
N ALA A 109 1.85 27.74 2.23
CA ALA A 109 1.60 26.49 2.95
C ALA A 109 0.61 25.59 2.21
N LYS A 110 -0.50 26.15 1.67
CA LYS A 110 -1.48 25.44 0.85
C LYS A 110 -0.83 24.82 -0.40
N ARG A 111 -0.08 25.61 -1.16
CA ARG A 111 0.59 25.12 -2.39
C ARG A 111 1.54 23.97 -2.09
N GLN A 112 2.33 24.08 -1.03
CA GLN A 112 3.28 23.04 -0.65
C GLN A 112 2.58 21.79 -0.11
N ALA A 113 1.51 21.94 0.66
CA ALA A 113 0.69 20.83 1.12
C ALA A 113 0.03 20.07 -0.05
N ILE A 114 -0.50 20.79 -1.06
CA ILE A 114 -1.05 20.19 -2.28
C ILE A 114 0.04 19.44 -3.06
N GLY A 115 1.21 20.04 -3.24
CA GLY A 115 2.35 19.38 -3.89
C GLY A 115 2.75 18.08 -3.18
N PHE A 116 2.75 18.11 -1.85
CA PHE A 116 3.02 16.93 -1.02
C PHE A 116 1.94 15.86 -1.16
N ILE A 117 0.66 16.23 -1.16
CA ILE A 117 -0.46 15.30 -1.35
C ILE A 117 -0.37 14.62 -2.72
N ARG A 118 -0.11 15.38 -3.80
CA ARG A 118 0.03 14.87 -5.17
C ARG A 118 1.17 13.88 -5.36
N GLY A 119 2.21 14.00 -4.55
CA GLY A 119 3.34 13.07 -4.55
C GLY A 119 3.06 11.72 -3.89
N ARG A 120 1.84 11.47 -3.40
CA ARG A 120 1.45 10.26 -2.67
C ARG A 120 0.58 9.33 -3.51
N GLU A 121 0.78 8.02 -3.34
CA GLU A 121 0.03 6.99 -4.08
C GLU A 121 -0.78 6.05 -3.16
N ALA A 122 -0.29 5.82 -1.94
CA ALA A 122 -0.85 4.82 -1.04
C ALA A 122 -1.02 5.31 0.41
N ASP A 123 -0.65 6.56 0.71
CA ASP A 123 -0.68 7.12 2.04
C ASP A 123 -2.08 7.64 2.38
N ARG A 124 -2.51 7.40 3.60
CA ARG A 124 -3.76 7.95 4.11
C ARG A 124 -3.48 9.31 4.71
N ILE A 125 -4.18 10.34 4.22
CA ILE A 125 -3.94 11.71 4.67
C ILE A 125 -5.22 12.29 5.27
N GLY A 126 -5.09 13.03 6.37
CA GLY A 126 -6.14 13.85 6.96
C GLY A 126 -5.71 15.31 7.03
N LEU A 127 -6.66 16.21 7.17
CA LEU A 127 -6.42 17.66 7.27
C LEU A 127 -7.09 18.21 8.53
N VAL A 128 -6.30 18.91 9.33
CA VAL A 128 -6.74 19.68 10.49
C VAL A 128 -6.35 21.14 10.28
N ALA A 129 -7.28 22.04 10.44
CA ALA A 129 -7.00 23.47 10.55
C ALA A 129 -7.09 23.91 12.00
N PHE A 130 -6.24 24.82 12.44
CA PHE A 130 -6.33 25.39 13.77
C PHE A 130 -5.98 26.88 13.77
N ALA A 131 -6.56 27.58 14.72
CA ALA A 131 -6.30 28.96 15.08
C ALA A 131 -6.48 29.06 16.61
N GLY A 132 -7.40 29.86 17.14
CA GLY A 132 -7.79 29.82 18.55
C GLY A 132 -8.45 28.51 19.00
N GLU A 133 -8.96 27.75 18.07
CA GLU A 133 -9.50 26.39 18.21
C GLU A 133 -9.01 25.48 17.08
N ALA A 134 -9.36 24.17 17.13
CA ALA A 134 -8.93 23.20 16.12
C ALA A 134 -10.10 22.42 15.52
N LEU A 135 -10.14 22.36 14.20
CA LEU A 135 -11.19 21.68 13.44
C LEU A 135 -10.62 20.67 12.46
N THR A 136 -11.16 19.46 12.45
CA THR A 136 -10.86 18.48 11.40
C THR A 136 -11.60 18.87 10.13
N GLN A 137 -10.86 19.30 9.11
CA GLN A 137 -11.42 19.62 7.80
C GLN A 137 -11.72 18.36 6.99
N VAL A 138 -10.78 17.41 6.99
CA VAL A 138 -10.94 16.12 6.32
C VAL A 138 -10.45 15.01 7.24
N PRO A 139 -11.26 13.99 7.53
CA PRO A 139 -10.77 12.80 8.22
C PRO A 139 -9.76 12.05 7.34
N ILE A 140 -9.03 11.11 7.94
CA ILE A 140 -7.99 10.35 7.25
C ILE A 140 -8.60 9.54 6.10
N THR A 141 -8.16 9.82 4.86
CA THR A 141 -8.67 9.26 3.61
C THR A 141 -7.56 8.98 2.60
N LEU A 142 -7.89 8.22 1.55
CA LEU A 142 -7.09 8.06 0.32
C LEU A 142 -7.61 8.94 -0.82
N ASP A 143 -8.69 9.69 -0.60
CA ASP A 143 -9.25 10.60 -1.61
C ASP A 143 -8.48 11.92 -1.63
N TYR A 144 -7.44 11.97 -2.46
CA TYR A 144 -6.58 13.14 -2.58
C TYR A 144 -7.30 14.34 -3.22
N ALA A 145 -8.33 14.09 -4.06
CA ALA A 145 -9.08 15.17 -4.68
C ALA A 145 -9.90 15.97 -3.65
N VAL A 146 -10.51 15.27 -2.68
CA VAL A 146 -11.21 15.88 -1.54
C VAL A 146 -10.22 16.65 -0.67
N LEU A 147 -9.04 16.09 -0.40
CA LEU A 147 -8.00 16.76 0.39
C LEU A 147 -7.49 18.04 -0.27
N GLU A 148 -7.17 17.99 -1.58
CA GLU A 148 -6.71 19.17 -2.33
C GLU A 148 -7.74 20.30 -2.28
N ARG A 149 -9.01 19.96 -2.50
CA ARG A 149 -10.11 20.94 -2.45
C ARG A 149 -10.24 21.55 -1.05
N ALA A 150 -10.19 20.71 0.00
CA ALA A 150 -10.26 21.20 1.37
C ALA A 150 -9.07 22.09 1.75
N VAL A 151 -7.86 21.79 1.27
CA VAL A 151 -6.68 22.64 1.47
C VAL A 151 -6.88 23.99 0.76
N LEU A 152 -7.40 24.01 -0.47
CA LEU A 152 -7.70 25.25 -1.21
C LEU A 152 -8.75 26.10 -0.49
N ASP A 153 -9.73 25.46 0.15
CA ASP A 153 -10.84 26.11 0.84
C ASP A 153 -10.47 26.66 2.23
N LEU A 154 -9.27 26.37 2.75
CA LEU A 154 -8.81 26.94 4.01
C LEU A 154 -8.80 28.47 3.95
N ARG A 155 -9.36 29.12 4.96
CA ARG A 155 -9.48 30.57 5.02
C ARG A 155 -9.19 31.05 6.44
N ILE A 156 -8.50 32.18 6.54
CA ILE A 156 -8.35 32.89 7.80
C ILE A 156 -9.69 33.53 8.18
N GLY A 157 -9.99 33.52 9.48
CA GLY A 157 -11.27 34.00 10.01
C GLY A 157 -12.45 33.01 9.95
N ALA A 158 -12.17 31.76 9.54
CA ALA A 158 -13.16 30.66 9.66
C ALA A 158 -13.24 30.09 11.07
N LEU A 159 -12.19 30.27 11.87
CA LEU A 159 -12.05 29.91 13.28
C LEU A 159 -11.77 31.18 14.09
N ASP A 160 -12.02 31.12 15.40
CA ASP A 160 -11.62 32.20 16.32
C ASP A 160 -10.12 32.46 16.22
N ASP A 161 -9.75 33.73 16.19
CA ASP A 161 -8.35 34.11 16.04
C ASP A 161 -7.50 33.75 17.27
N GLY A 162 -6.22 33.54 17.03
CA GLY A 162 -5.23 33.09 17.99
C GLY A 162 -4.56 31.79 17.51
N THR A 163 -3.64 31.27 18.32
CA THR A 163 -2.81 30.10 17.94
C THR A 163 -2.83 29.06 19.04
N ALA A 164 -3.69 28.03 18.89
CA ALA A 164 -3.87 26.92 19.84
C ALA A 164 -3.12 25.67 19.35
N ILE A 165 -1.79 25.69 19.37
CA ILE A 165 -0.91 24.60 18.91
C ILE A 165 -1.27 23.27 19.58
N GLY A 166 -1.46 23.28 20.91
CA GLY A 166 -1.82 22.10 21.68
C GLY A 166 -3.13 21.47 21.26
N SER A 167 -4.15 22.29 20.97
CA SER A 167 -5.45 21.82 20.48
C SER A 167 -5.36 21.26 19.06
N GLY A 168 -4.58 21.90 18.17
CA GLY A 168 -4.28 21.43 16.82
C GLY A 168 -3.63 20.06 16.83
N LEU A 169 -2.55 19.93 17.63
CA LEU A 169 -1.81 18.68 17.77
C LEU A 169 -2.67 17.56 18.39
N ALA A 170 -3.38 17.85 19.47
CA ALA A 170 -4.26 16.86 20.12
C ALA A 170 -5.36 16.36 19.18
N THR A 171 -5.96 17.26 18.38
CA THR A 171 -6.95 16.91 17.36
C THR A 171 -6.35 16.00 16.31
N ALA A 172 -5.16 16.31 15.78
CA ALA A 172 -4.46 15.49 14.80
C ALA A 172 -4.13 14.10 15.34
N VAL A 173 -3.58 14.02 16.55
CA VAL A 173 -3.24 12.76 17.25
C VAL A 173 -4.49 11.90 17.45
N ASN A 174 -5.61 12.52 17.86
CA ASN A 174 -6.86 11.80 18.03
C ASN A 174 -7.38 11.19 16.72
N ARG A 175 -7.17 11.84 15.56
CA ARG A 175 -7.51 11.25 14.25
C ARG A 175 -6.66 10.01 13.95
N LEU A 176 -5.39 9.98 14.37
CA LEU A 176 -4.47 8.86 14.17
C LEU A 176 -4.66 7.72 15.18
N ARG A 177 -5.33 7.95 16.29
CA ARG A 177 -5.45 7.00 17.40
C ARG A 177 -5.96 5.63 16.98
N ARG A 178 -7.02 5.58 16.18
CA ARG A 178 -7.69 4.34 15.76
C ARG A 178 -7.21 3.78 14.44
N VAL A 179 -6.26 4.44 13.79
CA VAL A 179 -5.78 4.00 12.48
C VAL A 179 -4.71 2.94 12.66
N LYS A 180 -4.87 1.82 11.97
CA LYS A 180 -3.86 0.77 11.85
C LYS A 180 -2.93 1.15 10.70
N SER A 181 -1.72 1.58 11.00
CA SER A 181 -0.68 1.96 10.03
C SER A 181 0.69 1.61 10.58
N THR A 182 1.65 1.36 9.68
CA THR A 182 3.06 1.10 10.03
C THR A 182 3.73 2.33 10.63
N SER A 183 3.43 3.52 10.10
CA SER A 183 3.89 4.79 10.64
C SER A 183 2.73 5.79 10.74
N LYS A 184 2.72 6.60 11.78
CA LYS A 184 1.74 7.64 12.05
C LYS A 184 2.47 8.96 12.19
N VAL A 185 2.11 9.94 11.38
CA VAL A 185 2.83 11.20 11.26
C VAL A 185 1.88 12.38 11.36
N VAL A 186 2.28 13.41 12.10
CA VAL A 186 1.66 14.73 12.08
C VAL A 186 2.64 15.72 11.48
N LEU A 187 2.20 16.49 10.49
CA LEU A 187 2.89 17.65 9.96
C LEU A 187 2.24 18.90 10.54
N LEU A 188 2.87 19.55 11.48
CA LEU A 188 2.36 20.74 12.16
C LEU A 188 3.03 22.00 11.56
N LEU A 189 2.25 22.80 10.85
CA LEU A 189 2.68 24.06 10.24
C LEU A 189 2.10 25.22 11.05
N THR A 190 2.96 26.09 11.56
CA THR A 190 2.59 27.29 12.32
C THR A 190 3.64 28.39 12.14
N ASP A 191 3.23 29.63 12.32
CA ASP A 191 4.10 30.80 12.28
C ASP A 191 4.13 31.56 13.62
N GLY A 192 3.42 31.07 14.63
CA GLY A 192 3.20 31.80 15.87
C GLY A 192 3.67 31.10 17.14
N GLU A 193 3.47 31.84 18.23
CA GLU A 193 3.59 31.34 19.60
C GLU A 193 2.23 30.77 20.04
N ASN A 194 2.24 29.73 20.90
CA ASN A 194 1.03 29.26 21.51
C ASN A 194 0.44 30.27 22.47
N ASN A 195 -0.67 30.92 22.11
CA ASN A 195 -1.30 31.96 22.91
C ASN A 195 -2.76 31.65 23.29
N ARG A 196 -3.32 30.54 22.79
CA ARG A 196 -4.68 30.07 23.05
C ARG A 196 -4.76 28.54 23.18
N GLY A 197 -5.95 28.06 23.49
CA GLY A 197 -6.27 26.64 23.62
C GLY A 197 -6.24 26.12 25.05
N ALA A 198 -7.12 25.14 25.32
CA ALA A 198 -7.23 24.51 26.63
C ALA A 198 -6.18 23.41 26.87
N ILE A 199 -5.51 22.94 25.80
CA ILE A 199 -4.54 21.85 25.85
C ILE A 199 -3.14 22.44 25.72
N ASP A 200 -2.27 22.15 26.70
CA ASP A 200 -0.87 22.52 26.60
C ASP A 200 -0.17 21.73 25.47
N PRO A 201 0.63 22.40 24.62
CA PRO A 201 1.32 21.77 23.52
C PRO A 201 2.26 20.62 23.93
N ARG A 202 2.94 20.74 25.08
CA ARG A 202 3.82 19.69 25.59
C ARG A 202 3.05 18.45 26.03
N THR A 203 1.91 18.64 26.68
CA THR A 203 0.99 17.55 27.03
C THR A 203 0.45 16.84 25.80
N ALA A 204 0.09 17.59 24.75
CA ALA A 204 -0.31 17.00 23.46
C ALA A 204 0.83 16.21 22.80
N ALA A 205 2.07 16.67 22.90
CA ALA A 205 3.25 15.95 22.40
C ALA A 205 3.53 14.66 23.18
N GLU A 206 3.36 14.66 24.50
CA GLU A 206 3.47 13.47 25.33
C GLU A 206 2.42 12.41 24.94
N ALA A 207 1.19 12.84 24.71
CA ALA A 207 0.13 11.96 24.20
C ALA A 207 0.47 11.42 22.81
N ALA A 208 1.04 12.22 21.91
CA ALA A 208 1.51 11.79 20.60
C ALA A 208 2.59 10.72 20.71
N ALA A 209 3.61 10.95 21.54
CA ALA A 209 4.69 10.02 21.79
C ALA A 209 4.19 8.69 22.37
N ALA A 210 3.28 8.73 23.35
CA ALA A 210 2.67 7.54 23.95
C ALA A 210 1.87 6.70 22.94
N MET A 211 1.34 7.34 21.88
CA MET A 211 0.60 6.67 20.78
C MET A 211 1.50 6.28 19.59
N GLY A 212 2.82 6.50 19.67
CA GLY A 212 3.75 6.23 18.58
C GLY A 212 3.51 7.12 17.36
N VAL A 213 3.05 8.37 17.58
CA VAL A 213 2.83 9.37 16.53
C VAL A 213 4.03 10.28 16.47
N LYS A 214 4.73 10.29 15.32
CA LYS A 214 5.83 11.24 15.07
C LYS A 214 5.27 12.60 14.67
N VAL A 215 5.83 13.66 15.21
CA VAL A 215 5.41 15.04 14.89
C VAL A 215 6.57 15.80 14.25
N TYR A 216 6.40 16.20 13.01
CA TYR A 216 7.28 17.14 12.34
C TYR A 216 6.69 18.53 12.49
N THR A 217 7.44 19.41 13.12
CA THR A 217 7.03 20.80 13.33
C THR A 217 7.73 21.69 12.31
N ILE A 218 6.99 22.56 11.67
CA ILE A 218 7.46 23.45 10.62
C ILE A 218 7.08 24.88 11.00
N GLY A 219 8.08 25.65 11.41
CA GLY A 219 7.93 27.08 11.64
C GLY A 219 7.99 27.82 10.32
N VAL A 220 6.91 28.53 9.96
CA VAL A 220 6.77 29.25 8.69
C VAL A 220 6.89 30.74 8.92
N GLY A 221 7.87 31.40 8.31
CA GLY A 221 8.03 32.84 8.42
C GLY A 221 9.48 33.30 8.57
N THR A 222 9.71 34.60 8.42
CA THR A 222 11.00 35.24 8.67
C THR A 222 11.10 35.74 10.14
N ASP A 223 12.30 36.03 10.61
CA ASP A 223 12.48 36.65 11.90
C ASP A 223 12.35 38.18 11.77
N GLY A 224 11.67 38.82 12.72
CA GLY A 224 11.56 40.26 12.80
C GLY A 224 10.13 40.79 12.60
N GLU A 225 9.99 41.86 11.82
CA GLU A 225 8.69 42.45 11.53
C GLU A 225 8.15 41.94 10.21
N ALA A 226 6.88 41.59 10.19
CA ALA A 226 6.15 41.18 8.98
C ALA A 226 5.00 42.14 8.71
N ARG A 227 4.71 42.34 7.42
CA ARG A 227 3.60 43.12 6.95
C ARG A 227 2.31 42.33 7.04
N ILE A 228 1.46 42.67 8.00
CA ILE A 228 0.22 41.96 8.28
C ILE A 228 -0.99 42.88 8.00
N PRO A 229 -2.02 42.43 7.29
CA PRO A 229 -3.22 43.21 7.12
C PRO A 229 -4.04 43.23 8.42
N THR A 230 -4.18 44.42 9.04
CA THR A 230 -4.87 44.63 10.31
C THR A 230 -6.34 45.07 10.16
N GLY A 231 -6.76 45.40 8.95
CA GLY A 231 -8.15 45.79 8.70
C GLY A 231 -8.44 46.08 7.24
N ARG A 232 -9.73 46.26 6.90
CA ARG A 232 -10.20 46.59 5.57
C ARG A 232 -10.73 48.02 5.60
N GLY A 233 -10.04 48.96 4.92
CA GLY A 233 -10.46 50.34 4.73
C GLY A 233 -11.21 50.52 3.43
N LEU A 234 -11.72 51.75 3.17
CA LEU A 234 -12.43 52.14 1.92
C LEU A 234 -11.55 51.97 0.67
N SER A 235 -10.21 52.02 0.83
CA SER A 235 -9.24 51.92 -0.28
C SER A 235 -8.48 50.58 -0.32
N GLY A 236 -8.91 49.58 0.42
CA GLY A 236 -8.23 48.26 0.47
C GLY A 236 -7.82 47.83 1.87
N TYR A 237 -6.91 46.88 1.95
CA TYR A 237 -6.37 46.41 3.27
C TYR A 237 -5.44 47.45 3.86
N ARG A 238 -5.58 47.69 5.18
CA ARG A 238 -4.64 48.45 5.97
C ARG A 238 -3.59 47.45 6.48
N TYR A 239 -2.31 47.74 6.24
CA TYR A 239 -1.18 46.91 6.65
C TYR A 239 -0.40 47.61 7.78
N GLU A 240 0.02 46.80 8.73
CA GLU A 240 0.92 47.23 9.80
C GLU A 240 2.13 46.32 9.87
N MET A 241 3.30 46.87 10.23
CA MET A 241 4.47 46.06 10.50
C MET A 241 4.38 45.60 11.96
N LEU A 242 4.17 44.30 12.13
CA LEU A 242 4.05 43.69 13.45
C LEU A 242 5.21 42.72 13.71
N PRO A 243 5.74 42.70 14.94
CA PRO A 243 6.76 41.72 15.28
C PRO A 243 6.18 40.34 15.27
N VAL A 244 6.80 39.45 14.52
CA VAL A 244 6.44 38.02 14.47
C VAL A 244 7.51 37.22 15.17
N ARG A 245 7.11 36.42 16.13
CA ARG A 245 8.00 35.52 16.86
C ARG A 245 7.46 34.09 16.69
N ILE A 246 8.38 33.18 16.44
CA ILE A 246 8.10 31.75 16.42
C ILE A 246 8.75 31.14 17.65
N ASP A 247 7.99 30.38 18.42
CA ASP A 247 8.56 29.64 19.56
C ASP A 247 9.26 28.36 19.06
N GLU A 248 10.49 28.59 18.53
CA GLU A 248 11.31 27.45 18.01
C GLU A 248 11.66 26.47 19.13
N ALA A 249 11.78 26.93 20.38
CA ALA A 249 12.09 26.07 21.51
C ALA A 249 10.94 25.08 21.76
N LEU A 250 9.70 25.57 21.78
CA LEU A 250 8.50 24.75 21.94
C LEU A 250 8.35 23.79 20.76
N LEU A 251 8.49 24.27 19.53
CA LEU A 251 8.34 23.42 18.33
C LEU A 251 9.42 22.33 18.25
N THR A 252 10.65 22.64 18.66
CA THR A 252 11.76 21.68 18.76
C THR A 252 11.50 20.64 19.85
N ASP A 253 10.98 21.05 21.00
CA ASP A 253 10.65 20.17 22.13
C ASP A 253 9.55 19.16 21.70
N ILE A 254 8.46 19.63 21.07
CA ILE A 254 7.39 18.80 20.54
C ILE A 254 7.94 17.75 19.54
N ALA A 255 8.73 18.19 18.57
CA ALA A 255 9.30 17.31 17.57
C ALA A 255 10.22 16.25 18.19
N THR A 256 11.14 16.67 19.06
CA THR A 256 12.12 15.77 19.70
C THR A 256 11.44 14.72 20.58
N LYS A 257 10.47 15.12 21.41
CA LYS A 257 9.71 14.20 22.27
C LYS A 257 8.97 13.11 21.52
N THR A 258 8.56 13.41 20.29
CA THR A 258 7.78 12.49 19.44
C THR A 258 8.62 11.71 18.43
N GLY A 259 9.94 11.91 18.43
CA GLY A 259 10.85 11.27 17.47
C GLY A 259 10.81 11.87 16.06
N GLY A 260 10.22 13.07 15.91
CA GLY A 260 10.24 13.86 14.69
C GLY A 260 11.38 14.86 14.63
N ARG A 261 11.22 15.91 13.81
CA ARG A 261 12.19 17.01 13.67
C ARG A 261 11.48 18.34 13.51
N TYR A 262 12.12 19.40 14.04
CA TYR A 262 11.77 20.78 13.76
C TYR A 262 12.46 21.27 12.49
N PHE A 263 11.74 22.05 11.70
CA PHE A 263 12.21 22.71 10.50
C PHE A 263 11.79 24.17 10.50
N ARG A 264 12.66 25.03 9.96
CA ARG A 264 12.35 26.44 9.74
C ARG A 264 12.24 26.73 8.26
N ALA A 265 11.09 27.20 7.80
CA ALA A 265 10.86 27.66 6.44
C ALA A 265 10.88 29.19 6.39
N LYS A 266 11.91 29.78 5.79
CA LYS A 266 12.06 31.23 5.61
C LYS A 266 11.56 31.72 4.27
N ASP A 267 11.35 30.80 3.32
CA ASP A 267 10.84 31.06 1.98
C ASP A 267 10.09 29.84 1.42
N SER A 268 9.44 30.03 0.28
CA SER A 268 8.66 28.98 -0.40
C SER A 268 9.50 27.76 -0.80
N ASP A 269 10.75 28.00 -1.20
CA ASP A 269 11.66 26.94 -1.65
C ASP A 269 12.17 26.12 -0.46
N ALA A 270 12.44 26.77 0.68
CA ALA A 270 12.78 26.10 1.91
C ALA A 270 11.63 25.18 2.35
N LEU A 271 10.39 25.65 2.30
CA LEU A 271 9.23 24.84 2.64
C LEU A 271 9.09 23.62 1.71
N SER A 272 9.30 23.79 0.40
CA SER A 272 9.31 22.69 -0.58
C SER A 272 10.39 21.64 -0.26
N ARG A 273 11.61 22.09 0.05
CA ARG A 273 12.70 21.18 0.44
C ARG A 273 12.39 20.41 1.72
N ILE A 274 11.75 21.07 2.71
CA ILE A 274 11.34 20.44 3.97
C ILE A 274 10.34 19.32 3.72
N PHE A 275 9.31 19.55 2.93
CA PHE A 275 8.34 18.50 2.58
C PHE A 275 9.01 17.33 1.86
N THR A 276 9.94 17.59 0.94
CA THR A 276 10.72 16.55 0.26
C THR A 276 11.60 15.77 1.23
N GLN A 277 12.20 16.45 2.22
CA GLN A 277 13.04 15.80 3.24
C GLN A 277 12.22 14.90 4.15
N ILE A 278 11.06 15.36 4.61
CA ILE A 278 10.12 14.55 5.41
C ILE A 278 9.67 13.33 4.63
N ASP A 279 9.36 13.51 3.35
CA ASP A 279 8.98 12.40 2.47
C ASP A 279 10.07 11.31 2.42
N ARG A 280 11.32 11.70 2.30
CA ARG A 280 12.46 10.76 2.31
C ARG A 280 12.62 10.04 3.64
N LEU A 281 12.48 10.77 4.77
CA LEU A 281 12.61 10.19 6.10
C LEU A 281 11.55 9.11 6.35
N GLU A 282 10.31 9.37 6.00
CA GLU A 282 9.21 8.44 6.25
C GLU A 282 9.17 7.28 5.25
N ARG A 283 9.60 7.49 3.99
CA ARG A 283 9.69 6.40 2.99
C ARG A 283 10.81 5.41 3.30
N SER A 284 11.89 5.84 3.92
CA SER A 284 13.02 4.95 4.25
C SER A 284 12.71 3.99 5.40
N GLU A 285 11.72 4.30 6.25
CA GLU A 285 11.29 3.46 7.37
C GLU A 285 10.21 2.43 6.98
N VAL A 286 9.58 2.59 5.81
CA VAL A 286 8.58 1.62 5.33
C VAL A 286 9.28 0.40 4.77
N GLU A 287 9.35 -0.68 5.54
CA GLU A 287 9.79 -1.98 5.04
C GLU A 287 8.95 -2.41 3.84
N THR A 288 9.62 -2.62 2.72
CA THR A 288 9.00 -3.17 1.52
C THR A 288 8.69 -4.65 1.77
N ILE A 289 7.49 -4.98 2.21
CA ILE A 289 7.07 -6.38 2.34
C ILE A 289 6.94 -6.96 0.93
N ARG A 290 7.97 -7.66 0.49
CA ARG A 290 7.98 -8.37 -0.79
C ARG A 290 7.16 -9.66 -0.65
N TYR A 291 5.92 -9.62 -1.09
CA TYR A 291 5.16 -10.85 -1.28
C TYR A 291 5.59 -11.52 -2.59
N ARG A 292 6.25 -12.65 -2.46
CA ARG A 292 6.55 -13.52 -3.60
C ARG A 292 5.29 -14.32 -3.91
N SER A 293 4.48 -13.87 -4.84
CA SER A 293 3.34 -14.65 -5.32
C SER A 293 3.87 -15.79 -6.17
N ALA A 294 3.76 -17.02 -5.67
CA ALA A 294 3.98 -18.20 -6.49
C ALA A 294 2.73 -18.37 -7.39
N ASP A 295 2.90 -18.18 -8.69
CA ASP A 295 1.82 -18.41 -9.68
C ASP A 295 1.55 -19.91 -9.78
N GLU A 296 0.30 -20.32 -9.58
CA GLU A 296 -0.13 -21.70 -9.79
C GLU A 296 -0.22 -21.96 -11.31
N SER A 297 0.82 -22.55 -11.87
CA SER A 297 0.87 -22.86 -13.31
C SER A 297 0.25 -24.23 -13.59
N THR A 298 -1.07 -24.32 -13.42
CA THR A 298 -1.83 -25.55 -13.73
C THR A 298 -2.16 -25.67 -15.21
N ARG A 299 -2.26 -24.57 -15.96
CA ARG A 299 -2.64 -24.54 -17.38
C ARG A 299 -1.77 -25.42 -18.30
N PRO A 300 -0.44 -25.34 -18.32
CA PRO A 300 0.36 -26.16 -19.22
C PRO A 300 0.24 -27.65 -18.92
N MET A 301 0.06 -28.04 -17.65
CA MET A 301 -0.12 -29.44 -17.28
C MET A 301 -1.47 -29.99 -17.68
N LEU A 302 -2.53 -29.17 -17.65
CA LEU A 302 -3.84 -29.55 -18.19
C LEU A 302 -3.80 -29.74 -19.70
N VAL A 303 -3.06 -28.90 -20.42
CA VAL A 303 -2.86 -29.07 -21.88
C VAL A 303 -2.13 -30.38 -22.17
N VAL A 304 -1.08 -30.71 -21.43
CA VAL A 304 -0.35 -31.99 -21.57
C VAL A 304 -1.28 -33.18 -21.26
N ALA A 305 -2.07 -33.09 -20.19
CA ALA A 305 -3.05 -34.17 -19.88
C ALA A 305 -4.09 -34.35 -20.96
N LEU A 306 -4.59 -33.26 -21.54
CA LEU A 306 -5.58 -33.29 -22.62
C LEU A 306 -4.98 -33.88 -23.91
N THR A 307 -3.76 -33.50 -24.28
CA THR A 307 -3.07 -34.06 -25.47
C THR A 307 -2.82 -35.56 -25.32
N LEU A 308 -2.43 -36.03 -24.13
CA LEU A 308 -2.26 -37.44 -23.82
C LEU A 308 -3.61 -38.20 -23.91
N LEU A 309 -4.70 -37.62 -23.44
CA LEU A 309 -6.04 -38.21 -23.52
C LEU A 309 -6.48 -38.37 -24.97
N VAL A 310 -6.26 -37.33 -25.81
CA VAL A 310 -6.57 -37.41 -27.25
C VAL A 310 -5.73 -38.51 -27.94
N ALA A 311 -4.42 -38.61 -27.60
CA ALA A 311 -3.57 -39.66 -28.12
C ALA A 311 -4.04 -41.07 -27.69
N GLU A 312 -4.50 -41.23 -26.44
CA GLU A 312 -5.10 -42.48 -25.95
C GLU A 312 -6.32 -42.86 -26.78
N LEU A 313 -7.26 -41.94 -27.02
CA LEU A 313 -8.46 -42.18 -27.79
C LEU A 313 -8.15 -42.57 -29.26
N LEU A 314 -7.19 -41.88 -29.89
CA LEU A 314 -6.77 -42.20 -31.24
C LEU A 314 -6.08 -43.56 -31.34
N THR A 315 -5.22 -43.92 -30.39
CA THR A 315 -4.58 -45.24 -30.36
C THR A 315 -5.58 -46.36 -30.08
N ALA A 316 -6.53 -46.14 -29.16
CA ALA A 316 -7.60 -47.09 -28.90
C ALA A 316 -8.50 -47.31 -30.13
N ALA A 317 -8.88 -46.25 -30.85
CA ALA A 317 -9.70 -46.31 -32.05
C ALA A 317 -9.00 -47.02 -33.23
N THR A 318 -7.66 -46.80 -33.38
CA THR A 318 -6.90 -47.47 -34.45
C THR A 318 -6.64 -48.93 -34.16
N ILE A 319 -6.45 -49.30 -32.91
CA ILE A 319 -6.27 -50.71 -32.51
C ILE A 319 -7.58 -51.48 -32.62
N SER A 320 -8.72 -50.89 -32.23
CA SER A 320 -10.01 -51.54 -32.33
C SER A 320 -10.43 -51.76 -33.79
N ARG A 321 -10.09 -50.87 -34.73
CA ARG A 321 -10.35 -51.03 -36.18
C ARG A 321 -9.48 -52.07 -36.85
N ARG A 322 -8.34 -52.45 -36.27
CA ARG A 322 -7.46 -53.52 -36.80
C ARG A 322 -7.75 -54.91 -36.20
N ALA A 323 -8.65 -54.95 -35.22
CA ALA A 323 -9.05 -56.22 -34.56
C ALA A 323 -10.37 -56.79 -35.09
N VAL A 324 -11.02 -56.11 -36.02
CA VAL A 324 -12.15 -56.55 -36.85
C VAL A 324 -11.61 -56.83 -38.25
#